data_bf4e6004be987ebc3af0f2fe5e03e711
#
_entry.id   bf4e6004be987ebc3af0f2fe5e03e711
#
_cell.length_a   1.000
_cell.length_b   1.000
_cell.length_c   1.000
_cell.angle_alpha   90.00
_cell.angle_beta   90.00
_cell.angle_gamma   90.00
#
_symmetry.space_group_name_H-M   'P 1'
#
loop_
_entity.id
_entity.type
_entity.pdbx_description
1 polymer ?
#
loop_
_entity_poly.entity_id
_entity_poly.type
_entity_poly.pdbx_seq_one_letter_code
_entity_poly.pdbx_strand_id
1 'polypeptide(L)'
;VSSGRARLRRFVGISLGGGRGKTTAVARLEIAAPEQADQPDQGQLILAEARTRWGQRGGGEVEDANGAALEAPFRDDVLLRWFERWVDEATVVACDAPLTLPPCVRCQLACPGIGACTVPVVAWMRRHGEALVIRTGRSDPGKPSVTPYTQRATELLLERATLQPREALGQGMGPLAARAAYLRRALSPKLRLNENLLEVHPRATLIRMFGPREERRTRHGSALQTWETRKDMLGQLAGARAGGLAFDRVWPDLVVRNVHVFHAVVSAFTAYFWAREGWRGPEDLLVGVDHEAAELARAIDELGDLWLEDGWIWAPPIRPLGEP
;
A
#
# COMPACT_ATOMS: atom_id res chain seq x y z
N VAL A 1 18.88 4.51 9.74
CA VAL A 1 17.70 3.72 9.33
C VAL A 1 18.02 2.81 8.13
N SER A 2 19.01 3.15 7.29
CA SER A 2 19.31 2.46 6.01
C SER A 2 19.85 1.01 6.15
N SER A 3 20.62 0.68 7.20
CA SER A 3 21.28 -0.64 7.28
C SER A 3 20.32 -1.81 7.59
N GLY A 4 19.20 -1.55 8.24
CA GLY A 4 18.20 -2.60 8.56
C GLY A 4 17.40 -3.07 7.36
N ARG A 5 17.05 -2.16 6.45
CA ARG A 5 16.25 -2.48 5.26
C ARG A 5 17.03 -3.28 4.20
N ALA A 6 18.34 -3.15 4.14
CA ALA A 6 19.19 -3.92 3.23
C ALA A 6 19.12 -5.44 3.46
N ARG A 7 18.74 -5.88 4.67
CA ARG A 7 18.56 -7.30 5.01
C ARG A 7 17.26 -7.91 4.53
N LEU A 8 16.29 -7.08 4.11
CA LEU A 8 15.00 -7.56 3.63
C LEU A 8 15.16 -8.30 2.31
N ARG A 9 14.63 -9.52 2.24
CA ARG A 9 14.74 -10.43 1.09
C ARG A 9 13.40 -10.82 0.52
N ARG A 10 12.32 -10.61 1.28
CA ARG A 10 10.97 -11.01 0.91
C ARG A 10 10.03 -9.82 1.02
N PHE A 11 9.25 -9.60 -0.05
CA PHE A 11 8.34 -8.47 -0.19
C PHE A 11 6.96 -9.01 -0.51
N VAL A 12 6.06 -8.86 0.44
CA VAL A 12 4.70 -9.36 0.32
C VAL A 12 3.77 -8.20 0.01
N GLY A 13 2.95 -8.35 -1.02
CA GLY A 13 1.89 -7.41 -1.34
C GLY A 13 0.52 -8.05 -1.15
N ILE A 14 -0.39 -7.30 -0.55
CA ILE A 14 -1.77 -7.73 -0.28
C ILE A 14 -2.74 -6.73 -0.86
N SER A 15 -3.61 -7.19 -1.75
CA SER A 15 -4.83 -6.49 -2.12
C SER A 15 -5.97 -7.07 -1.29
N LEU A 16 -6.30 -6.40 -0.17
CA LEU A 16 -7.23 -6.92 0.82
C LEU A 16 -8.67 -6.74 0.35
N GLY A 17 -9.46 -7.81 0.35
CA GLY A 17 -10.89 -7.75 0.15
C GLY A 17 -11.60 -7.36 1.44
N GLY A 18 -12.48 -6.35 1.36
CA GLY A 18 -13.35 -5.98 2.48
C GLY A 18 -14.68 -6.73 2.43
N GLY A 19 -15.16 -7.17 3.58
CA GLY A 19 -16.47 -7.77 3.71
C GLY A 19 -16.65 -9.17 3.12
N ARG A 20 -17.88 -9.66 3.26
CA ARG A 20 -18.25 -11.03 2.88
C ARG A 20 -18.22 -11.21 1.36
N GLY A 21 -17.49 -12.22 0.89
CA GLY A 21 -17.46 -12.58 -0.55
C GLY A 21 -16.46 -11.79 -1.39
N LYS A 22 -15.79 -10.76 -0.86
CA LYS A 22 -14.75 -10.04 -1.60
C LYS A 22 -13.43 -10.79 -1.62
N THR A 23 -12.78 -10.74 -2.77
CA THR A 23 -11.52 -11.44 -3.02
C THR A 23 -10.36 -10.74 -2.34
N THR A 24 -9.50 -11.50 -1.67
CA THR A 24 -8.18 -11.07 -1.23
C THR A 24 -7.15 -11.70 -2.17
N ALA A 25 -6.18 -10.92 -2.62
CA ALA A 25 -5.05 -11.41 -3.39
C ALA A 25 -3.75 -11.15 -2.64
N VAL A 26 -2.81 -12.08 -2.78
CA VAL A 26 -1.47 -12.01 -2.20
C VAL A 26 -0.45 -12.23 -3.30
N ALA A 27 0.64 -11.46 -3.25
CA ALA A 27 1.81 -11.64 -4.08
C ALA A 27 3.07 -11.65 -3.20
N ARG A 28 4.06 -12.43 -3.58
CA ARG A 28 5.34 -12.55 -2.87
C ARG A 28 6.49 -12.45 -3.85
N LEU A 29 7.29 -11.40 -3.68
CA LEU A 29 8.57 -11.23 -4.35
C LEU A 29 9.68 -11.69 -3.40
N GLU A 30 10.68 -12.35 -3.95
CA GLU A 30 11.86 -12.82 -3.22
C GLU A 30 13.13 -12.46 -3.97
N ILE A 31 14.18 -12.12 -3.25
CA ILE A 31 15.51 -12.03 -3.80
C ILE A 31 16.15 -13.41 -3.63
N ALA A 32 16.42 -14.09 -4.74
CA ALA A 32 17.17 -15.34 -4.72
C ALA A 32 18.53 -15.13 -4.05
N ALA A 33 19.00 -16.16 -3.35
CA ALA A 33 20.35 -16.15 -2.84
C ALA A 33 21.31 -15.98 -4.04
N PRO A 34 22.32 -15.09 -3.95
CA PRO A 34 23.30 -14.98 -5.02
C PRO A 34 24.05 -16.30 -5.16
N GLU A 35 24.33 -16.70 -6.39
CA GLU A 35 25.16 -17.89 -6.66
C GLU A 35 26.59 -17.72 -6.12
N GLN A 36 27.03 -16.48 -5.90
CA GLN A 36 28.31 -16.14 -5.29
C GLN A 36 28.09 -15.33 -4.00
N ALA A 37 28.67 -15.79 -2.91
CA ALA A 37 28.49 -15.23 -1.56
C ALA A 37 28.95 -13.76 -1.40
N ASP A 38 29.76 -13.24 -2.32
CA ASP A 38 30.39 -11.92 -2.21
C ASP A 38 29.55 -10.76 -2.73
N GLN A 39 28.35 -11.00 -3.29
CA GLN A 39 27.49 -9.96 -3.84
C GLN A 39 26.02 -10.06 -3.36
N PRO A 40 25.74 -9.74 -2.08
CA PRO A 40 24.42 -9.95 -1.48
C PRO A 40 23.29 -9.15 -2.14
N ASP A 41 23.57 -8.07 -2.85
CA ASP A 41 22.56 -7.21 -3.47
C ASP A 41 22.24 -7.54 -4.94
N GLN A 42 22.95 -8.48 -5.55
CA GLN A 42 22.77 -8.87 -6.96
C GLN A 42 21.87 -10.12 -7.17
N GLY A 43 21.23 -10.63 -6.12
CA GLY A 43 20.29 -11.74 -6.26
C GLY A 43 19.14 -11.40 -7.21
N GLN A 44 18.74 -12.36 -8.06
CA GLN A 44 17.61 -12.19 -8.97
C GLN A 44 16.31 -11.98 -8.20
N LEU A 45 15.49 -11.00 -8.60
CA LEU A 45 14.15 -10.82 -8.06
C LEU A 45 13.21 -11.85 -8.70
N ILE A 46 12.48 -12.58 -7.88
CA ILE A 46 11.57 -13.65 -8.31
C ILE A 46 10.16 -13.34 -7.83
N LEU A 47 9.18 -13.42 -8.72
CA LEU A 47 7.78 -13.49 -8.33
C LEU A 47 7.44 -14.93 -7.98
N ALA A 48 7.60 -15.29 -6.71
CA ALA A 48 7.45 -16.65 -6.22
C ALA A 48 5.98 -17.06 -6.05
N GLU A 49 5.10 -16.09 -5.80
CA GLU A 49 3.67 -16.32 -5.61
C GLU A 49 2.85 -15.10 -6.03
N ALA A 50 1.74 -15.32 -6.75
CA ALA A 50 0.71 -14.32 -6.97
C ALA A 50 -0.61 -15.04 -7.22
N ARG A 51 -1.54 -14.94 -6.28
CA ARG A 51 -2.85 -15.59 -6.39
C ARG A 51 -3.95 -14.85 -5.65
N THR A 52 -5.17 -15.15 -6.05
CA THR A 52 -6.41 -14.61 -5.50
C THR A 52 -7.14 -15.67 -4.68
N ARG A 53 -8.28 -15.27 -4.11
CA ARG A 53 -9.20 -16.11 -3.33
C ARG A 53 -8.68 -16.57 -1.96
N TRP A 54 -7.72 -15.88 -1.42
CA TRP A 54 -7.32 -16.09 -0.05
C TRP A 54 -8.50 -15.90 0.91
N GLY A 55 -8.72 -16.91 1.74
CA GLY A 55 -9.81 -16.89 2.68
C GLY A 55 -11.19 -17.20 2.10
N GLN A 56 -11.30 -17.81 0.92
CA GLN A 56 -12.54 -18.42 0.43
C GLN A 56 -12.52 -19.94 0.64
N ARG A 57 -13.68 -20.51 0.95
CA ARG A 57 -13.85 -21.97 1.07
C ARG A 57 -13.43 -22.63 -0.24
N GLY A 58 -12.50 -23.58 -0.19
CA GLY A 58 -11.93 -24.25 -1.39
C GLY A 58 -10.89 -23.44 -2.18
N GLY A 59 -10.41 -22.31 -1.67
CA GLY A 59 -9.50 -21.38 -2.41
C GLY A 59 -8.07 -21.32 -1.92
N GLY A 60 -7.62 -22.21 -1.09
CA GLY A 60 -6.26 -22.25 -0.60
C GLY A 60 -6.13 -23.38 0.40
N GLU A 61 -5.70 -24.50 -0.05
CA GLU A 61 -5.09 -25.49 0.83
C GLU A 61 -3.80 -24.84 1.35
N VAL A 62 -3.83 -24.36 2.58
CA VAL A 62 -2.60 -24.04 3.29
C VAL A 62 -2.13 -25.38 3.84
N GLU A 63 -1.05 -25.86 3.28
CA GLU A 63 -0.34 -27.01 3.86
C GLU A 63 0.31 -26.56 5.16
N ASP A 64 0.25 -27.39 6.19
CA ASP A 64 1.05 -27.23 7.39
C ASP A 64 2.56 -27.43 7.07
N ALA A 65 3.40 -27.33 8.08
CA ALA A 65 4.85 -27.55 7.92
C ALA A 65 5.20 -28.93 7.35
N ASN A 66 4.25 -29.89 7.37
CA ASN A 66 4.40 -31.27 6.89
C ASN A 66 3.69 -31.53 5.56
N GLY A 67 3.10 -30.49 4.93
CA GLY A 67 2.38 -30.62 3.67
C GLY A 67 0.94 -31.09 3.78
N ALA A 68 0.37 -31.20 4.99
CA ALA A 68 -1.02 -31.57 5.17
C ALA A 68 -1.97 -30.38 4.95
N ALA A 69 -3.02 -30.61 4.16
CA ALA A 69 -4.07 -29.62 3.93
C ALA A 69 -4.80 -29.29 5.23
N LEU A 70 -4.85 -27.99 5.59
CA LEU A 70 -5.50 -27.51 6.78
C LEU A 70 -6.87 -26.93 6.44
N GLU A 71 -7.93 -27.54 6.95
CA GLU A 71 -9.26 -26.91 6.97
C GLU A 71 -9.26 -25.79 8.01
N ALA A 72 -9.49 -24.56 7.55
CA ALA A 72 -9.74 -23.44 8.44
C ALA A 72 -11.21 -23.03 8.37
N PRO A 73 -11.94 -23.00 9.48
CA PRO A 73 -13.34 -22.60 9.50
C PRO A 73 -13.54 -21.13 9.12
N PHE A 74 -12.54 -20.29 9.39
CA PHE A 74 -12.55 -18.87 9.10
C PHE A 74 -11.51 -18.50 8.04
N ARG A 75 -11.90 -17.61 7.15
CA ARG A 75 -11.08 -17.18 5.99
C ARG A 75 -9.75 -16.57 6.40
N ASP A 76 -9.76 -15.77 7.46
CA ASP A 76 -8.56 -15.06 7.91
C ASP A 76 -7.58 -15.99 8.62
N ASP A 77 -8.03 -17.12 9.16
CA ASP A 77 -7.13 -18.13 9.73
C ASP A 77 -6.21 -18.74 8.67
N VAL A 78 -6.72 -18.95 7.45
CA VAL A 78 -5.91 -19.41 6.30
C VAL A 78 -4.83 -18.38 5.96
N LEU A 79 -5.21 -17.10 5.92
CA LEU A 79 -4.28 -16.02 5.64
C LEU A 79 -3.24 -15.88 6.76
N LEU A 80 -3.66 -15.96 8.03
CA LEU A 80 -2.75 -15.88 9.18
C LEU A 80 -1.73 -17.03 9.20
N ARG A 81 -2.12 -18.26 8.88
CA ARG A 81 -1.19 -19.39 8.75
C ARG A 81 -0.21 -19.20 7.59
N TRP A 82 -0.67 -18.63 6.49
CA TRP A 82 0.22 -18.25 5.40
C TRP A 82 1.28 -17.25 5.86
N PHE A 83 0.90 -16.24 6.68
CA PHE A 83 1.84 -15.30 7.29
C PHE A 83 2.82 -15.99 8.24
N GLU A 84 2.36 -16.92 9.06
CA GLU A 84 3.22 -17.69 9.96
C GLU A 84 4.33 -18.41 9.19
N ARG A 85 3.99 -18.98 8.03
CA ARG A 85 4.92 -19.73 7.17
C ARG A 85 5.91 -18.83 6.42
N TRP A 86 5.46 -17.71 5.89
CA TRP A 86 6.22 -16.95 4.90
C TRP A 86 6.77 -15.61 5.40
N VAL A 87 6.34 -15.13 6.54
CA VAL A 87 6.78 -13.85 7.09
C VAL A 87 7.74 -14.08 8.24
N ASP A 88 8.94 -13.58 8.07
CA ASP A 88 10.06 -13.62 9.01
C ASP A 88 10.68 -12.23 9.17
N GLU A 89 11.82 -12.13 9.85
CA GLU A 89 12.54 -10.87 10.08
C GLU A 89 13.11 -10.25 8.80
N ALA A 90 13.26 -11.04 7.73
CA ALA A 90 13.72 -10.57 6.42
C ALA A 90 12.55 -10.18 5.50
N THR A 91 11.34 -10.07 6.03
CA THR A 91 10.11 -9.81 5.27
C THR A 91 9.53 -8.44 5.58
N VAL A 92 9.10 -7.72 4.53
CA VAL A 92 8.21 -6.57 4.64
C VAL A 92 6.89 -6.85 3.91
N VAL A 93 5.80 -6.42 4.52
CA VAL A 93 4.43 -6.62 4.02
C VAL A 93 3.82 -5.28 3.66
N ALA A 94 3.32 -5.13 2.45
CA ALA A 94 2.60 -3.96 1.96
C ALA A 94 1.12 -4.31 1.73
N CYS A 95 0.23 -3.61 2.40
CA CYS A 95 -1.22 -3.87 2.38
C CYS A 95 -1.98 -2.72 1.74
N ASP A 96 -2.77 -3.01 0.70
CA ASP A 96 -3.72 -2.08 0.08
C ASP A 96 -5.01 -2.02 0.91
N ALA A 97 -4.90 -1.49 2.11
CA ALA A 97 -6.04 -1.23 3.01
C ALA A 97 -5.63 -0.27 4.14
N PRO A 98 -6.57 0.50 4.70
CA PRO A 98 -6.30 1.36 5.85
C PRO A 98 -5.87 0.53 7.07
N LEU A 99 -4.62 0.68 7.49
CA LEU A 99 -4.06 -0.01 8.65
C LEU A 99 -4.26 0.76 9.96
N THR A 100 -4.65 2.03 9.86
CA THR A 100 -5.06 2.87 10.98
C THR A 100 -6.45 3.44 10.72
N LEU A 101 -7.20 3.65 11.79
CA LEU A 101 -8.51 4.32 11.71
C LEU A 101 -8.34 5.84 11.79
N PRO A 102 -9.30 6.62 11.28
CA PRO A 102 -9.32 8.08 11.42
C PRO A 102 -9.19 8.54 12.87
N PRO A 103 -8.61 9.73 13.14
CA PRO A 103 -8.29 10.17 14.50
C PRO A 103 -9.51 10.25 15.41
N CYS A 104 -10.67 10.71 14.93
CA CYS A 104 -11.87 10.77 15.77
C CYS A 104 -12.45 9.39 16.13
N VAL A 105 -12.20 8.35 15.31
CA VAL A 105 -12.69 6.98 15.59
C VAL A 105 -11.85 6.28 16.66
N ARG A 106 -10.54 6.57 16.69
CA ARG A 106 -9.62 5.98 17.68
C ARG A 106 -9.46 6.82 18.95
N CYS A 107 -9.97 8.07 18.96
CA CYS A 107 -9.95 8.95 20.11
C CYS A 107 -10.90 8.44 21.20
N GLN A 108 -10.43 8.45 22.44
CA GLN A 108 -11.22 8.08 23.63
C GLN A 108 -11.48 9.26 24.58
N LEU A 109 -11.13 10.48 24.16
CA LEU A 109 -11.36 11.68 24.96
C LEU A 109 -12.81 12.17 24.80
N ALA A 110 -13.30 12.90 25.81
CA ALA A 110 -14.54 13.60 25.67
C ALA A 110 -14.47 14.60 24.51
N CYS A 111 -15.41 14.51 23.54
CA CYS A 111 -15.34 15.25 22.31
C CYS A 111 -15.93 16.66 22.46
N PRO A 112 -15.13 17.75 22.33
CA PRO A 112 -15.62 19.12 22.35
C PRO A 112 -16.18 19.58 21.00
N GLY A 113 -16.26 18.69 20.00
CA GLY A 113 -16.52 19.01 18.61
C GLY A 113 -15.23 19.32 17.82
N ILE A 114 -15.30 19.15 16.49
CA ILE A 114 -14.12 19.30 15.61
C ILE A 114 -13.50 20.69 15.72
N GLY A 115 -14.33 21.73 15.79
CA GLY A 115 -13.88 23.13 15.87
C GLY A 115 -13.05 23.46 17.11
N ALA A 116 -13.32 22.80 18.25
CA ALA A 116 -12.64 23.00 19.52
C ALA A 116 -11.67 21.85 19.88
N CYS A 117 -11.51 20.86 18.99
CA CYS A 117 -10.67 19.67 19.25
C CYS A 117 -9.19 20.08 19.37
N THR A 118 -8.54 19.59 20.43
CA THR A 118 -7.13 19.85 20.73
C THR A 118 -6.22 18.67 20.37
N VAL A 119 -6.77 17.55 19.85
CA VAL A 119 -5.96 16.42 19.34
C VAL A 119 -5.06 16.94 18.23
N PRO A 120 -3.74 16.77 18.32
CA PRO A 120 -2.78 17.46 17.44
C PRO A 120 -3.04 17.24 15.94
N VAL A 121 -3.30 16.00 15.52
CA VAL A 121 -3.57 15.71 14.11
C VAL A 121 -4.90 16.30 13.64
N VAL A 122 -5.94 16.36 14.49
CA VAL A 122 -7.22 17.01 14.13
C VAL A 122 -7.05 18.52 14.03
N ALA A 123 -6.27 19.12 14.93
CA ALA A 123 -5.92 20.54 14.86
C ALA A 123 -5.13 20.86 13.58
N TRP A 124 -4.19 20.00 13.20
CA TRP A 124 -3.45 20.09 11.95
C TRP A 124 -4.40 19.97 10.73
N MET A 125 -5.29 18.97 10.68
CA MET A 125 -6.27 18.79 9.60
C MET A 125 -7.16 20.03 9.44
N ARG A 126 -7.61 20.62 10.54
CA ARG A 126 -8.42 21.84 10.53
C ARG A 126 -7.66 23.04 9.97
N ARG A 127 -6.35 23.15 10.27
CA ARG A 127 -5.50 24.26 9.82
C ARG A 127 -5.18 24.15 8.33
N HIS A 128 -4.88 22.97 7.84
CA HIS A 128 -4.37 22.77 6.49
C HIS A 128 -5.42 22.24 5.50
N GLY A 129 -6.55 21.72 5.98
CA GLY A 129 -7.50 20.99 5.14
C GLY A 129 -8.04 21.80 3.98
N GLU A 130 -8.32 23.10 4.17
CA GLU A 130 -8.85 23.94 3.09
C GLU A 130 -7.82 24.12 1.95
N ALA A 131 -6.54 24.24 2.29
CA ALA A 131 -5.46 24.41 1.32
C ALA A 131 -5.09 23.07 0.61
N LEU A 132 -5.29 21.94 1.29
CA LEU A 132 -4.94 20.63 0.76
C LEU A 132 -6.03 20.01 -0.13
N VAL A 133 -7.31 20.29 0.15
CA VAL A 133 -8.41 19.71 -0.63
C VAL A 133 -8.50 20.36 -2.01
N ILE A 134 -8.50 19.52 -3.04
CA ILE A 134 -8.70 19.94 -4.43
C ILE A 134 -10.21 20.05 -4.70
N ARG A 135 -10.74 21.28 -4.67
CA ARG A 135 -12.15 21.54 -5.01
C ARG A 135 -12.32 21.54 -6.52
N THR A 136 -13.20 20.69 -7.02
CA THR A 136 -13.63 20.74 -8.42
C THR A 136 -14.88 21.62 -8.54
N GLY A 137 -15.16 22.17 -9.71
CA GLY A 137 -16.37 23.00 -9.95
C GLY A 137 -17.71 22.28 -9.68
N ARG A 138 -17.69 20.98 -9.39
CA ARG A 138 -18.85 20.18 -8.95
C ARG A 138 -18.88 19.96 -7.42
N SER A 139 -17.89 20.47 -6.70
CA SER A 139 -17.84 20.33 -5.24
C SER A 139 -18.89 21.26 -4.63
N ASP A 140 -19.71 20.70 -3.73
CA ASP A 140 -20.63 21.49 -2.92
C ASP A 140 -19.81 22.43 -2.01
N PRO A 141 -19.97 23.76 -2.12
CA PRO A 141 -19.23 24.70 -1.29
C PRO A 141 -19.57 24.61 0.20
N GLY A 142 -20.71 23.98 0.55
CA GLY A 142 -21.11 23.74 1.94
C GLY A 142 -20.46 22.52 2.59
N LYS A 143 -19.75 21.69 1.82
CA LYS A 143 -19.05 20.53 2.40
C LYS A 143 -17.82 20.97 3.20
N PRO A 144 -17.62 20.40 4.41
CA PRO A 144 -16.40 20.66 5.16
C PRO A 144 -15.18 20.18 4.36
N SER A 145 -14.08 20.93 4.44
CA SER A 145 -12.81 20.54 3.81
C SER A 145 -12.17 19.31 4.45
N VAL A 146 -12.50 19.03 5.70
CA VAL A 146 -11.98 17.86 6.42
C VAL A 146 -13.06 17.14 7.21
N THR A 147 -12.95 15.82 7.25
CA THR A 147 -13.83 14.94 8.03
C THR A 147 -12.97 13.95 8.85
N PRO A 148 -12.41 14.37 10.01
CA PRO A 148 -11.45 13.58 10.78
C PRO A 148 -12.04 12.30 11.40
N TYR A 149 -13.30 11.99 11.15
CA TYR A 149 -13.95 10.72 11.46
C TYR A 149 -13.98 9.75 10.26
N THR A 150 -13.66 10.19 9.03
CA THR A 150 -13.52 9.34 7.84
C THR A 150 -12.13 9.41 7.21
N GLN A 151 -11.41 10.52 7.42
CA GLN A 151 -10.12 10.86 6.82
C GLN A 151 -9.00 10.92 7.87
N ARG A 152 -7.78 10.69 7.41
CA ARG A 152 -6.52 10.91 8.13
C ARG A 152 -5.69 11.98 7.41
N ALA A 153 -4.63 12.45 8.04
CA ALA A 153 -3.72 13.43 7.44
C ALA A 153 -3.11 12.93 6.10
N THR A 154 -2.78 11.63 6.03
CA THR A 154 -2.20 11.03 4.84
C THR A 154 -3.08 11.15 3.60
N GLU A 155 -4.41 10.98 3.73
CA GLU A 155 -5.31 11.12 2.58
C GLU A 155 -5.33 12.57 2.05
N LEU A 156 -5.31 13.56 2.92
CA LEU A 156 -5.29 14.99 2.51
C LEU A 156 -4.00 15.32 1.76
N LEU A 157 -2.85 14.85 2.26
CA LEU A 157 -1.56 15.07 1.61
C LEU A 157 -1.47 14.37 0.25
N LEU A 158 -1.92 13.12 0.16
CA LEU A 158 -1.91 12.36 -1.10
C LEU A 158 -2.91 12.94 -2.10
N GLU A 159 -4.04 13.46 -1.66
CA GLU A 159 -5.01 14.14 -2.53
C GLU A 159 -4.38 15.40 -3.13
N ARG A 160 -3.72 16.24 -2.31
CA ARG A 160 -3.00 17.44 -2.80
C ARG A 160 -1.89 17.06 -3.78
N ALA A 161 -1.21 15.93 -3.54
CA ALA A 161 -0.21 15.37 -4.46
C ALA A 161 -0.83 14.65 -5.68
N THR A 162 -2.15 14.76 -5.92
CA THR A 162 -2.90 14.16 -7.04
C THR A 162 -2.87 12.63 -7.11
N LEU A 163 -2.60 11.95 -5.99
CA LEU A 163 -2.48 10.49 -5.92
C LEU A 163 -3.81 9.77 -5.69
N GLN A 164 -4.91 10.51 -5.58
CA GLN A 164 -6.28 10.01 -5.51
C GLN A 164 -6.49 8.91 -4.45
N PRO A 165 -6.12 9.13 -3.17
CA PRO A 165 -6.35 8.17 -2.12
C PRO A 165 -7.85 7.94 -1.91
N ARG A 166 -8.19 6.85 -1.21
CA ARG A 166 -9.53 6.65 -0.67
C ARG A 166 -9.52 7.04 0.79
N GLU A 167 -10.56 7.73 1.25
CA GLU A 167 -10.74 7.96 2.68
C GLU A 167 -10.79 6.64 3.46
N ALA A 168 -10.10 6.55 4.59
CA ALA A 168 -9.98 5.32 5.38
C ALA A 168 -11.34 4.71 5.78
N LEU A 169 -12.34 5.56 6.06
CA LEU A 169 -13.73 5.17 6.32
C LEU A 169 -14.72 5.81 5.32
N GLY A 170 -14.26 6.15 4.13
CA GLY A 170 -15.13 6.62 3.06
C GLY A 170 -16.10 5.55 2.57
N GLN A 171 -16.91 5.89 1.59
CA GLN A 171 -17.98 5.04 1.08
C GLN A 171 -17.47 3.61 0.73
N GLY A 172 -18.01 2.61 1.40
CA GLY A 172 -17.68 1.20 1.19
C GLY A 172 -16.37 0.72 1.82
N MET A 173 -15.63 1.59 2.51
CA MET A 173 -14.34 1.24 3.10
C MET A 173 -14.45 0.63 4.51
N GLY A 174 -15.56 0.83 5.23
CA GLY A 174 -15.73 0.35 6.60
C GLY A 174 -15.37 -1.13 6.82
N PRO A 175 -15.93 -2.09 6.05
CA PRO A 175 -15.61 -3.51 6.19
C PRO A 175 -14.14 -3.82 5.90
N LEU A 176 -13.52 -3.08 4.97
CA LEU A 176 -12.10 -3.23 4.64
C LEU A 176 -11.21 -2.75 5.79
N ALA A 177 -11.48 -1.55 6.31
CA ALA A 177 -10.75 -0.96 7.42
C ALA A 177 -10.87 -1.81 8.71
N ALA A 178 -12.07 -2.32 9.01
CA ALA A 178 -12.29 -3.21 10.14
C ALA A 178 -11.49 -4.50 10.03
N ARG A 179 -11.47 -5.13 8.84
CA ARG A 179 -10.67 -6.33 8.59
C ARG A 179 -9.17 -6.06 8.66
N ALA A 180 -8.71 -4.94 8.09
CA ALA A 180 -7.31 -4.52 8.16
C ALA A 180 -6.85 -4.30 9.60
N ALA A 181 -7.67 -3.63 10.42
CA ALA A 181 -7.42 -3.43 11.84
C ALA A 181 -7.35 -4.76 12.62
N TYR A 182 -8.23 -5.73 12.30
CA TYR A 182 -8.16 -7.07 12.86
C TYR A 182 -6.85 -7.77 12.50
N LEU A 183 -6.49 -7.83 11.22
CA LEU A 183 -5.27 -8.48 10.75
C LEU A 183 -4.02 -7.83 11.35
N ARG A 184 -3.97 -6.50 11.41
CA ARG A 184 -2.87 -5.79 12.06
C ARG A 184 -2.67 -6.21 13.51
N ARG A 185 -3.76 -6.36 14.29
CA ARG A 185 -3.68 -6.85 15.67
C ARG A 185 -3.24 -8.31 15.76
N ALA A 186 -3.79 -9.17 14.91
CA ALA A 186 -3.46 -10.60 14.89
C ALA A 186 -1.99 -10.86 14.50
N LEU A 187 -1.40 -9.98 13.70
CA LEU A 187 -0.01 -10.09 13.22
C LEU A 187 1.00 -9.36 14.12
N SER A 188 0.53 -8.59 15.11
CA SER A 188 1.40 -7.95 16.13
C SER A 188 1.88 -8.99 17.14
N PRO A 189 3.11 -8.88 17.68
CA PRO A 189 4.14 -7.87 17.41
C PRO A 189 5.06 -8.21 16.22
N LYS A 190 4.83 -9.33 15.51
CA LYS A 190 5.68 -9.79 14.39
C LYS A 190 5.75 -8.75 13.26
N LEU A 191 4.61 -8.10 12.96
CA LEU A 191 4.53 -7.01 12.00
C LEU A 191 4.23 -5.69 12.72
N ARG A 192 5.07 -4.69 12.46
CA ARG A 192 4.97 -3.34 13.03
C ARG A 192 4.79 -2.31 11.93
N LEU A 193 3.77 -1.45 12.11
CA LEU A 193 3.42 -0.41 11.17
C LEU A 193 4.62 0.51 10.91
N ASN A 194 4.84 0.88 9.65
CA ASN A 194 5.93 1.72 9.15
C ASN A 194 7.35 1.13 9.34
N GLU A 195 7.48 -0.08 9.90
CA GLU A 195 8.77 -0.77 10.02
C GLU A 195 8.89 -1.95 9.04
N ASN A 196 7.96 -2.90 9.12
CA ASN A 196 7.86 -4.06 8.24
C ASN A 196 6.41 -4.39 7.82
N LEU A 197 5.45 -3.54 8.24
CA LEU A 197 4.09 -3.51 7.73
C LEU A 197 3.80 -2.11 7.19
N LEU A 198 3.55 -2.03 5.89
CA LEU A 198 3.31 -0.79 5.17
C LEU A 198 1.86 -0.72 4.71
N GLU A 199 1.22 0.41 4.93
CA GLU A 199 0.01 0.74 4.19
C GLU A 199 0.42 1.32 2.85
N VAL A 200 -0.16 0.80 1.76
CA VAL A 200 0.15 1.24 0.40
C VAL A 200 -1.15 1.45 -0.39
N HIS A 201 -1.06 2.25 -1.42
CA HIS A 201 -2.13 2.42 -2.39
C HIS A 201 -1.60 2.14 -3.80
N PRO A 202 -1.84 0.96 -4.38
CA PRO A 202 -1.27 0.55 -5.68
C PRO A 202 -1.49 1.58 -6.78
N ARG A 203 -2.65 2.26 -6.76
CA ARG A 203 -2.92 3.34 -7.71
C ARG A 203 -1.96 4.51 -7.57
N ALA A 204 -1.62 4.91 -6.33
CA ALA A 204 -0.66 5.98 -6.10
C ALA A 204 0.74 5.57 -6.63
N THR A 205 1.13 4.32 -6.41
CA THR A 205 2.37 3.77 -6.98
C THR A 205 2.35 3.83 -8.51
N LEU A 206 1.26 3.38 -9.14
CA LEU A 206 1.13 3.41 -10.60
C LEU A 206 1.10 4.84 -11.16
N ILE A 207 0.43 5.78 -10.48
CA ILE A 207 0.42 7.20 -10.88
C ILE A 207 1.83 7.79 -10.83
N ARG A 208 2.58 7.51 -9.77
CA ARG A 208 3.94 8.03 -9.60
C ARG A 208 4.92 7.47 -10.63
N MET A 209 4.75 6.21 -11.01
CA MET A 209 5.65 5.53 -11.95
C MET A 209 5.27 5.73 -13.42
N PHE A 210 3.98 5.77 -13.73
CA PHE A 210 3.49 5.73 -15.12
C PHE A 210 2.59 6.90 -15.49
N GLY A 211 2.23 7.73 -14.52
CA GLY A 211 1.31 8.85 -14.71
C GLY A 211 -0.18 8.48 -14.56
N PRO A 212 -1.03 9.50 -14.31
CA PRO A 212 -2.45 9.30 -14.01
C PRO A 212 -3.27 8.79 -15.20
N ARG A 213 -2.84 9.10 -16.42
CA ARG A 213 -3.50 8.63 -17.65
C ARG A 213 -3.34 7.12 -17.81
N GLU A 214 -2.13 6.63 -17.67
CA GLU A 214 -1.80 5.22 -17.84
C GLU A 214 -2.40 4.39 -16.68
N GLU A 215 -2.35 4.89 -15.42
CA GLU A 215 -3.05 4.23 -14.32
C GLU A 215 -4.54 4.04 -14.63
N ARG A 216 -5.20 5.06 -15.16
CA ARG A 216 -6.63 4.98 -15.52
C ARG A 216 -6.91 3.88 -16.54
N ARG A 217 -6.03 3.67 -17.53
CA ARG A 217 -6.14 2.62 -18.54
C ARG A 217 -6.05 1.21 -17.98
N THR A 218 -5.47 1.02 -16.79
CA THR A 218 -5.46 -0.30 -16.13
C THR A 218 -6.85 -0.77 -15.69
N ARG A 219 -7.85 0.13 -15.65
CA ARG A 219 -9.19 -0.12 -15.09
C ARG A 219 -10.33 0.23 -16.03
N HIS A 220 -10.10 1.16 -16.96
CA HIS A 220 -11.11 1.67 -17.88
C HIS A 220 -10.67 1.44 -19.33
N GLY A 221 -11.56 0.84 -20.10
CA GLY A 221 -11.31 0.46 -21.49
C GLY A 221 -11.87 -0.93 -21.77
N SER A 222 -11.59 -1.46 -22.94
CA SER A 222 -11.91 -2.85 -23.26
C SER A 222 -11.06 -3.81 -22.41
N ALA A 223 -11.52 -5.07 -22.30
CA ALA A 223 -10.76 -6.10 -21.56
C ALA A 223 -9.33 -6.28 -22.12
N LEU A 224 -9.18 -6.20 -23.46
CA LEU A 224 -7.88 -6.29 -24.11
C LEU A 224 -6.98 -5.09 -23.74
N GLN A 225 -7.49 -3.86 -23.85
CA GLN A 225 -6.71 -2.66 -23.52
C GLN A 225 -6.24 -2.64 -22.08
N THR A 226 -7.10 -3.01 -21.14
CA THR A 226 -6.72 -3.09 -19.71
C THR A 226 -5.70 -4.18 -19.47
N TRP A 227 -5.79 -5.30 -20.16
CA TRP A 227 -4.83 -6.40 -20.06
C TRP A 227 -3.46 -6.00 -20.62
N GLU A 228 -3.42 -5.42 -21.84
CA GLU A 228 -2.18 -4.92 -22.46
C GLU A 228 -1.50 -3.88 -21.60
N THR A 229 -2.24 -2.87 -21.10
CA THR A 229 -1.68 -1.84 -20.23
C THR A 229 -1.04 -2.42 -18.97
N ARG A 230 -1.70 -3.37 -18.29
CA ARG A 230 -1.15 -4.03 -17.11
C ARG A 230 0.08 -4.88 -17.47
N LYS A 231 0.09 -5.53 -18.63
CA LYS A 231 1.22 -6.32 -19.10
C LYS A 231 2.44 -5.45 -19.35
N ASP A 232 2.27 -4.31 -20.00
CA ASP A 232 3.34 -3.35 -20.28
C ASP A 232 3.90 -2.77 -18.97
N MET A 233 3.03 -2.39 -18.04
CA MET A 233 3.46 -1.91 -16.71
C MET A 233 4.20 -2.96 -15.92
N LEU A 234 3.73 -4.23 -15.94
CA LEU A 234 4.42 -5.33 -15.27
C LEU A 234 5.81 -5.55 -15.88
N GLY A 235 5.93 -5.45 -17.21
CA GLY A 235 7.20 -5.53 -17.93
C GLY A 235 8.17 -4.41 -17.51
N GLN A 236 7.67 -3.17 -17.40
CA GLN A 236 8.48 -2.03 -16.97
C GLN A 236 8.88 -2.15 -15.49
N LEU A 237 7.98 -2.57 -14.59
CA LEU A 237 8.32 -2.86 -13.19
C LEU A 237 9.39 -3.95 -13.08
N ALA A 238 9.27 -4.98 -13.91
CA ALA A 238 10.26 -6.06 -13.97
C ALA A 238 11.61 -5.58 -14.48
N GLY A 239 11.61 -4.68 -15.47
CA GLY A 239 12.82 -4.09 -16.07
C GLY A 239 13.47 -2.97 -15.26
N ALA A 240 12.77 -2.42 -14.27
CA ALA A 240 13.29 -1.31 -13.43
C ALA A 240 14.49 -1.71 -12.54
N ARG A 241 14.92 -2.96 -12.62
CA ARG A 241 16.08 -3.50 -11.91
C ARG A 241 17.08 -4.15 -12.88
N ALA A 242 18.36 -3.96 -12.63
CA ALA A 242 19.42 -4.74 -13.26
C ALA A 242 19.23 -6.23 -12.92
N GLY A 243 19.04 -7.09 -13.93
CA GLY A 243 18.76 -8.51 -13.76
C GLY A 243 17.31 -8.93 -13.96
N GLY A 244 16.37 -7.97 -14.08
CA GLY A 244 14.96 -8.25 -14.38
C GLY A 244 14.21 -8.97 -13.26
N LEU A 245 12.98 -9.38 -13.58
CA LEU A 245 12.12 -10.21 -12.72
C LEU A 245 11.98 -11.60 -13.33
N ALA A 246 12.28 -12.62 -12.54
CA ALA A 246 11.96 -13.99 -12.91
C ALA A 246 10.54 -14.36 -12.43
N PHE A 247 9.86 -15.15 -13.27
CA PHE A 247 8.57 -15.76 -12.95
C PHE A 247 8.82 -17.25 -12.70
N ASP A 248 8.91 -17.64 -11.43
CA ASP A 248 9.18 -19.04 -11.08
C ASP A 248 7.93 -19.91 -11.29
N ARG A 249 6.90 -19.70 -10.47
CA ARG A 249 5.66 -20.50 -10.47
C ARG A 249 4.43 -19.72 -10.87
N VAL A 250 4.61 -18.49 -11.30
CA VAL A 250 3.54 -17.56 -11.64
C VAL A 250 3.62 -17.17 -13.09
N TRP A 251 2.56 -17.43 -13.83
CA TRP A 251 2.45 -16.97 -15.21
C TRP A 251 2.10 -15.47 -15.25
N PRO A 252 2.84 -14.64 -16.00
CA PRO A 252 2.55 -13.21 -16.13
C PRO A 252 1.09 -12.89 -16.47
N ASP A 253 0.47 -13.71 -17.33
CA ASP A 253 -0.92 -13.55 -17.72
C ASP A 253 -1.90 -13.69 -16.56
N LEU A 254 -1.61 -14.52 -15.54
CA LEU A 254 -2.44 -14.59 -14.33
C LEU A 254 -2.40 -13.30 -13.53
N VAL A 255 -1.24 -12.66 -13.49
CA VAL A 255 -1.08 -11.37 -12.78
C VAL A 255 -1.93 -10.30 -13.43
N VAL A 256 -1.84 -10.15 -14.75
CA VAL A 256 -2.49 -9.05 -15.47
C VAL A 256 -3.98 -9.27 -15.71
N ARG A 257 -4.45 -10.52 -15.73
CA ARG A 257 -5.87 -10.87 -15.93
C ARG A 257 -6.75 -10.41 -14.78
N ASN A 258 -6.26 -10.50 -13.54
CA ASN A 258 -7.02 -10.16 -12.34
C ASN A 258 -6.47 -8.89 -11.70
N VAL A 259 -7.28 -7.83 -11.63
CA VAL A 259 -6.87 -6.54 -11.07
C VAL A 259 -6.40 -6.62 -9.60
N HIS A 260 -6.98 -7.50 -8.79
CA HIS A 260 -6.58 -7.66 -7.39
C HIS A 260 -5.22 -8.35 -7.29
N VAL A 261 -4.92 -9.33 -8.16
CA VAL A 261 -3.60 -9.96 -8.24
C VAL A 261 -2.58 -8.94 -8.73
N PHE A 262 -2.91 -8.17 -9.76
CA PHE A 262 -2.05 -7.09 -10.26
C PHE A 262 -1.74 -6.07 -9.15
N HIS A 263 -2.75 -5.61 -8.41
CA HIS A 263 -2.56 -4.70 -7.27
C HIS A 263 -1.71 -5.31 -6.15
N ALA A 264 -1.87 -6.60 -5.85
CA ALA A 264 -1.01 -7.28 -4.89
C ALA A 264 0.45 -7.30 -5.34
N VAL A 265 0.70 -7.56 -6.63
CA VAL A 265 2.07 -7.50 -7.21
C VAL A 265 2.62 -6.08 -7.16
N VAL A 266 1.84 -5.06 -7.52
CA VAL A 266 2.25 -3.64 -7.39
C VAL A 266 2.56 -3.29 -5.95
N SER A 267 1.76 -3.76 -4.97
CA SER A 267 2.03 -3.56 -3.54
C SER A 267 3.36 -4.20 -3.12
N ALA A 268 3.65 -5.41 -3.61
CA ALA A 268 4.92 -6.09 -3.33
C ALA A 268 6.12 -5.33 -3.93
N PHE A 269 5.98 -4.77 -5.14
CA PHE A 269 6.98 -3.87 -5.72
C PHE A 269 7.13 -2.58 -4.92
N THR A 270 6.03 -2.00 -4.43
CA THR A 270 6.08 -0.82 -3.55
C THR A 270 6.92 -1.11 -2.30
N ALA A 271 6.71 -2.28 -1.66
CA ALA A 271 7.53 -2.73 -0.54
C ALA A 271 9.01 -2.92 -0.91
N TYR A 272 9.28 -3.46 -2.10
CA TYR A 272 10.64 -3.64 -2.62
C TYR A 272 11.34 -2.29 -2.80
N PHE A 273 10.72 -1.32 -3.48
CA PHE A 273 11.28 0.01 -3.69
C PHE A 273 11.46 0.74 -2.36
N TRP A 274 10.48 0.71 -1.47
CA TRP A 274 10.59 1.28 -0.13
C TRP A 274 11.83 0.77 0.62
N ALA A 275 12.11 -0.53 0.53
CA ALA A 275 13.25 -1.14 1.18
C ALA A 275 14.59 -0.77 0.53
N ARG A 276 14.63 -0.58 -0.79
CA ARG A 276 15.85 -0.33 -1.57
C ARG A 276 16.18 1.15 -1.73
N GLU A 277 15.17 2.00 -1.78
CA GLU A 277 15.34 3.41 -2.06
C GLU A 277 15.38 4.28 -0.81
N GLY A 278 15.13 3.70 0.35
CA GLY A 278 15.29 4.39 1.63
C GLY A 278 14.26 5.51 1.86
N TRP A 279 13.01 5.33 1.41
CA TRP A 279 11.95 6.33 1.59
C TRP A 279 11.79 6.71 3.07
N ARG A 280 11.51 7.98 3.32
CA ARG A 280 11.50 8.57 4.66
C ARG A 280 10.11 8.85 5.21
N GLY A 281 9.11 9.09 4.34
CA GLY A 281 7.74 9.34 4.74
C GLY A 281 7.09 10.50 3.96
N PRO A 282 6.38 11.43 4.62
CA PRO A 282 5.68 12.52 3.94
C PRO A 282 6.56 13.40 3.05
N GLU A 283 7.82 13.58 3.42
CA GLU A 283 8.80 14.37 2.66
C GLU A 283 9.03 13.83 1.23
N ASP A 284 8.84 12.53 1.02
CA ASP A 284 9.00 11.90 -0.30
C ASP A 284 7.94 12.41 -1.31
N LEU A 285 6.85 13.00 -0.83
CA LEU A 285 5.85 13.62 -1.70
C LEU A 285 6.36 14.89 -2.39
N LEU A 286 7.39 15.54 -1.84
CA LEU A 286 7.98 16.78 -2.37
C LEU A 286 9.06 16.52 -3.42
N VAL A 287 9.54 15.30 -3.55
CA VAL A 287 10.55 14.94 -4.55
C VAL A 287 9.96 15.05 -5.95
N GLY A 288 10.57 15.87 -6.82
CA GLY A 288 10.14 16.06 -8.20
C GLY A 288 8.88 16.92 -8.39
N VAL A 289 8.49 17.70 -7.36
CA VAL A 289 7.36 18.64 -7.44
C VAL A 289 7.88 20.06 -7.62
N ASP A 290 7.28 20.81 -8.57
CA ASP A 290 7.63 22.21 -8.85
C ASP A 290 7.23 23.17 -7.71
N HIS A 291 7.67 24.43 -7.80
CA HIS A 291 7.51 25.50 -6.78
C HIS A 291 6.07 25.79 -6.32
N GLU A 292 5.05 25.28 -6.99
CA GLU A 292 3.64 25.43 -6.59
C GLU A 292 3.26 24.58 -5.34
N ALA A 293 4.18 23.79 -4.83
CA ALA A 293 3.97 22.91 -3.67
C ALA A 293 4.22 23.56 -2.31
N ALA A 294 4.32 24.90 -2.21
CA ALA A 294 4.64 25.59 -0.94
C ALA A 294 3.66 25.25 0.19
N GLU A 295 2.36 25.10 -0.12
CA GLU A 295 1.35 24.72 0.86
C GLU A 295 1.50 23.26 1.29
N LEU A 296 1.79 22.35 0.35
CA LEU A 296 2.06 20.96 0.65
C LEU A 296 3.33 20.82 1.52
N ALA A 297 4.39 21.54 1.18
CA ALA A 297 5.65 21.54 1.94
C ALA A 297 5.44 22.05 3.38
N ARG A 298 4.71 23.16 3.55
CA ARG A 298 4.37 23.68 4.87
C ARG A 298 3.52 22.69 5.68
N ALA A 299 2.52 22.09 5.05
CA ALA A 299 1.66 21.12 5.71
C ALA A 299 2.45 19.88 6.16
N ILE A 300 3.41 19.41 5.36
CA ILE A 300 4.29 18.30 5.71
C ILE A 300 5.23 18.67 6.87
N ASP A 301 5.84 19.84 6.81
CA ASP A 301 6.72 20.34 7.88
C ASP A 301 5.98 20.45 9.22
N GLU A 302 4.78 21.05 9.22
CA GLU A 302 3.95 21.18 10.40
C GLU A 302 3.30 19.86 10.87
N LEU A 303 3.21 18.84 10.02
CA LEU A 303 2.76 17.51 10.43
C LEU A 303 3.78 16.85 11.35
N GLY A 304 5.08 17.07 11.09
CA GLY A 304 6.17 16.47 11.87
C GLY A 304 5.97 14.95 11.99
N ASP A 305 6.10 14.43 13.21
CA ASP A 305 5.98 12.99 13.51
C ASP A 305 4.53 12.50 13.71
N LEU A 306 3.51 13.35 13.59
CA LEU A 306 2.11 12.97 13.82
C LEU A 306 1.65 11.85 12.89
N TRP A 307 2.25 11.74 11.69
CA TRP A 307 1.94 10.68 10.73
C TRP A 307 2.30 9.27 11.23
N LEU A 308 3.26 9.14 12.15
CA LEU A 308 3.64 7.84 12.71
C LEU A 308 2.48 7.18 13.47
N GLU A 309 1.69 7.97 14.17
CA GLU A 309 0.51 7.53 14.90
C GLU A 309 -0.76 7.54 14.02
N ASP A 310 -0.90 8.55 13.16
CA ASP A 310 -2.08 8.70 12.28
C ASP A 310 -2.09 7.64 11.17
N GLY A 311 -0.92 7.14 10.79
CA GLY A 311 -0.71 6.20 9.70
C GLY A 311 -0.28 6.91 8.42
N TRP A 312 0.48 6.19 7.60
CA TRP A 312 1.05 6.71 6.36
C TRP A 312 0.80 5.75 5.21
N ILE A 313 0.32 6.27 4.08
CA ILE A 313 0.19 5.54 2.82
C ILE A 313 1.48 5.74 2.03
N TRP A 314 2.31 4.70 1.95
CA TRP A 314 3.57 4.74 1.24
C TRP A 314 3.37 4.72 -0.28
N ALA A 315 3.97 5.67 -0.97
CA ALA A 315 4.00 5.78 -2.41
C ALA A 315 5.42 6.21 -2.87
N PRO A 316 5.86 5.82 -4.08
CA PRO A 316 7.16 6.23 -4.61
C PRO A 316 7.27 7.75 -4.68
N PRO A 317 8.47 8.34 -4.49
CA PRO A 317 8.75 9.70 -4.95
C PRO A 317 8.57 9.78 -6.47
N ILE A 318 8.30 10.99 -7.01
CA ILE A 318 8.25 11.17 -8.46
C ILE A 318 9.66 10.91 -9.01
N ARG A 319 9.74 10.00 -9.99
CA ARG A 319 10.95 9.81 -10.79
C ARG A 319 10.61 10.04 -12.24
N PRO A 320 11.42 10.81 -12.97
CA PRO A 320 11.35 10.79 -14.43
C PRO A 320 11.65 9.35 -14.90
N LEU A 321 10.76 8.80 -15.72
CA LEU A 321 10.99 7.51 -16.37
C LEU A 321 12.26 7.66 -17.25
N GLY A 322 13.36 7.03 -16.85
CA GLY A 322 14.60 7.02 -17.63
C GLY A 322 15.87 7.48 -16.91
N GLU A 323 15.81 7.91 -15.66
CA GLU A 323 17.02 8.09 -14.85
C GLU A 323 17.32 6.81 -14.04
N PRO A 324 18.55 6.27 -14.16
CA PRO A 324 18.98 5.05 -13.48
C PRO A 324 19.04 5.18 -11.96
#